data_f5cceed7d80d1f4cf0a01d2a2c42cd39
#
_entry.id   f5cceed7d80d1f4cf0a01d2a2c42cd39
#
_cell.length_a   1.000
_cell.length_b   1.000
_cell.length_c   1.000
_cell.angle_alpha   90.00
_cell.angle_beta   90.00
_cell.angle_gamma   90.00
#
_symmetry.space_group_name_H-M   'P 1'
#
loop_
_entity.id
_entity.type
_entity.pdbx_description
1 polymer ?
#
loop_
_entity_poly.entity_id
_entity_poly.type
_entity_poly.pdbx_seq_one_letter_code
_entity_poly.pdbx_strand_id
1 'polypeptide(L)'
;MGFQKSSAAGKKKKKNGGGSSSSKVKISSQTPIFGSIEDGDDEEFELVLRETPDSINERNKNGWSPLHQACFSDRVDFAKKLVELFGEENRVAYINAPCKDGDTPLHYAACQDAVLCVEFLLDQEGIVLEWKDLDGETAIDVARPKAKRLIKERLEKIAANKSSDEVMMMTD
;
A
#
# COMPACT_ATOMS: atom_id res chain seq x y z
N MET A 1 30.59 25.24 44.49
CA MET A 1 30.02 26.57 44.56
C MET A 1 29.40 26.83 43.16
N GLY A 2 28.18 26.93 42.89
CA GLY A 2 27.03 27.48 43.52
C GLY A 2 26.16 27.89 42.37
N PHE A 3 24.97 27.30 42.28
CA PHE A 3 23.65 27.92 42.08
C PHE A 3 23.53 29.02 41.02
N GLN A 4 22.56 29.03 40.14
CA GLN A 4 21.12 29.16 40.40
C GLN A 4 20.22 28.91 39.19
N LYS A 5 19.06 28.38 39.54
CA LYS A 5 17.83 28.29 38.71
C LYS A 5 17.30 29.69 38.40
N SER A 6 16.62 29.87 37.28
CA SER A 6 15.34 30.58 37.27
C SER A 6 14.48 30.22 36.07
N SER A 7 13.31 29.80 36.41
CA SER A 7 12.13 29.60 35.59
C SER A 7 11.48 30.93 35.25
N ALA A 8 10.91 31.08 34.08
CA ALA A 8 9.76 31.95 33.88
C ALA A 8 8.91 31.49 32.70
N ALA A 9 7.67 31.25 33.06
CA ALA A 9 6.55 30.88 32.22
C ALA A 9 6.03 32.03 31.34
N GLY A 10 5.36 31.66 30.25
CA GLY A 10 4.19 32.42 29.82
C GLY A 10 4.31 33.18 28.51
N LYS A 11 3.63 32.70 27.46
CA LYS A 11 2.38 33.32 26.98
C LYS A 11 1.90 32.68 25.66
N LYS A 12 0.68 32.14 25.75
CA LYS A 12 -0.16 31.85 24.58
C LYS A 12 -0.37 33.08 23.73
N LYS A 13 -0.24 32.94 22.40
CA LYS A 13 -0.97 33.79 21.45
C LYS A 13 -1.54 32.91 20.34
N LYS A 14 -2.86 32.75 20.40
CA LYS A 14 -3.70 32.42 19.23
C LYS A 14 -3.57 33.59 18.24
N LYS A 15 -3.37 33.25 16.97
CA LYS A 15 -3.84 34.06 15.86
C LYS A 15 -4.39 33.17 14.78
N ASN A 16 -5.71 33.26 14.63
CA ASN A 16 -6.46 32.94 13.43
C ASN A 16 -5.99 33.86 12.29
N GLY A 17 -6.01 33.34 11.09
CA GLY A 17 -5.96 34.20 9.91
C GLY A 17 -5.61 33.45 8.66
N GLY A 18 -6.64 33.04 7.91
CA GLY A 18 -6.83 33.40 6.53
C GLY A 18 -5.87 32.83 5.48
N GLY A 19 -6.45 32.00 4.66
CA GLY A 19 -6.14 31.56 3.34
C GLY A 19 -4.99 32.25 2.59
N SER A 20 -4.16 31.43 2.03
CA SER A 20 -3.57 31.72 0.73
C SER A 20 -3.10 30.40 0.15
N SER A 21 -3.82 30.00 -0.86
CA SER A 21 -3.46 29.00 -1.85
C SER A 21 -2.12 29.40 -2.46
N SER A 22 -1.03 28.97 -1.89
CA SER A 22 0.28 28.97 -2.52
C SER A 22 0.62 27.50 -2.79
N SER A 23 0.44 27.13 -4.03
CA SER A 23 1.02 25.94 -4.61
C SER A 23 2.53 25.95 -4.38
N LYS A 24 2.96 25.47 -3.22
CA LYS A 24 4.35 25.06 -3.03
C LYS A 24 4.54 23.83 -3.87
N VAL A 25 5.07 24.00 -5.07
CA VAL A 25 5.71 22.94 -5.81
C VAL A 25 6.78 22.36 -4.89
N LYS A 26 6.42 21.33 -4.14
CA LYS A 26 7.39 20.48 -3.47
C LYS A 26 8.14 19.79 -4.59
N ILE A 27 9.39 20.13 -4.78
CA ILE A 27 10.30 19.33 -5.60
C ILE A 27 10.58 18.08 -4.78
N SER A 28 9.59 17.18 -4.80
CA SER A 28 9.75 15.82 -4.32
C SER A 28 10.56 15.07 -5.37
N SER A 29 11.52 14.27 -4.96
CA SER A 29 12.23 13.32 -5.83
C SER A 29 11.32 12.15 -6.27
N GLN A 30 10.04 12.24 -6.00
CA GLN A 30 8.98 11.31 -6.40
C GLN A 30 8.21 11.92 -7.57
N THR A 31 7.80 11.06 -8.48
CA THR A 31 6.93 11.47 -9.58
C THR A 31 5.54 11.85 -9.05
N PRO A 32 4.76 12.66 -9.78
CA PRO A 32 3.49 13.20 -9.30
C PRO A 32 2.53 12.13 -8.79
N ILE A 33 2.48 10.95 -9.44
CA ILE A 33 1.56 9.87 -9.03
C ILE A 33 1.87 9.34 -7.62
N PHE A 34 3.14 9.25 -7.23
CA PHE A 34 3.49 8.81 -5.87
C PHE A 34 3.16 9.88 -4.83
N GLY A 35 3.35 11.15 -5.18
CA GLY A 35 3.00 12.27 -4.31
C GLY A 35 1.52 12.33 -4.02
N SER A 36 0.68 12.26 -5.06
CA SER A 36 -0.79 12.30 -4.92
C SER A 36 -1.32 11.14 -4.06
N ILE A 37 -0.76 9.93 -4.21
CA ILE A 37 -1.11 8.76 -3.38
C ILE A 37 -0.69 8.97 -1.93
N GLU A 38 0.53 9.46 -1.67
CA GLU A 38 1.06 9.69 -0.33
C GLU A 38 0.25 10.76 0.41
N ASP A 39 -0.01 11.89 -0.25
CA ASP A 39 -0.78 12.99 0.30
C ASP A 39 -2.30 12.66 0.38
N GLY A 40 -2.76 11.68 -0.41
CA GLY A 40 -4.17 11.31 -0.51
C GLY A 40 -4.99 12.34 -1.27
N ASP A 41 -4.37 12.95 -2.28
CA ASP A 41 -4.99 13.96 -3.13
C ASP A 41 -5.65 13.31 -4.34
N ASP A 42 -6.96 13.10 -4.25
CA ASP A 42 -7.76 12.47 -5.30
C ASP A 42 -7.78 13.31 -6.58
N GLU A 43 -7.81 14.64 -6.46
CA GLU A 43 -7.88 15.54 -7.62
C GLU A 43 -6.55 15.52 -8.40
N GLU A 44 -5.42 15.58 -7.70
CA GLU A 44 -4.10 15.48 -8.30
C GLU A 44 -3.89 14.10 -8.93
N PHE A 45 -4.29 13.03 -8.24
CA PHE A 45 -4.19 11.66 -8.74
C PHE A 45 -4.95 11.48 -10.07
N GLU A 46 -6.20 11.95 -10.13
CA GLU A 46 -7.01 11.90 -11.34
C GLU A 46 -6.40 12.74 -12.48
N LEU A 47 -5.87 13.91 -12.14
CA LEU A 47 -5.21 14.78 -13.11
C LEU A 47 -3.98 14.09 -13.71
N VAL A 48 -3.14 13.48 -12.85
CA VAL A 48 -1.94 12.76 -13.28
C VAL A 48 -2.29 11.60 -14.20
N LEU A 49 -3.30 10.79 -13.84
CA LEU A 49 -3.75 9.68 -14.67
C LEU A 49 -4.29 10.12 -16.02
N ARG A 50 -4.96 11.28 -16.08
CA ARG A 50 -5.50 11.83 -17.32
C ARG A 50 -4.40 12.40 -18.21
N GLU A 51 -3.41 13.09 -17.66
CA GLU A 51 -2.34 13.74 -18.41
C GLU A 51 -1.21 12.79 -18.77
N THR A 52 -0.93 11.84 -17.88
CA THR A 52 0.14 10.85 -18.05
C THR A 52 -0.36 9.44 -17.69
N PRO A 53 -1.17 8.79 -18.55
CA PRO A 53 -1.73 7.47 -18.28
C PRO A 53 -0.67 6.40 -17.99
N ASP A 54 0.51 6.50 -18.61
CA ASP A 54 1.62 5.57 -18.40
C ASP A 54 2.26 5.65 -17.01
N SER A 55 1.91 6.67 -16.22
CA SER A 55 2.41 6.85 -14.85
C SER A 55 2.07 5.67 -13.93
N ILE A 56 1.03 4.90 -14.23
CA ILE A 56 0.69 3.67 -13.50
C ILE A 56 1.80 2.60 -13.59
N ASN A 57 2.65 2.66 -14.62
CA ASN A 57 3.78 1.76 -14.83
C ASN A 57 5.07 2.25 -14.18
N GLU A 58 5.08 3.45 -13.63
CA GLU A 58 6.27 4.03 -13.05
C GLU A 58 6.79 3.22 -11.86
N ARG A 59 8.10 3.31 -11.67
CA ARG A 59 8.79 2.74 -10.52
C ARG A 59 9.63 3.82 -9.85
N ASN A 60 9.49 3.97 -8.54
CA ASN A 60 10.35 4.87 -7.79
C ASN A 60 11.77 4.30 -7.62
N LYS A 61 12.65 5.03 -6.92
CA LYS A 61 14.04 4.62 -6.65
C LYS A 61 14.18 3.25 -5.97
N ASN A 62 13.18 2.82 -5.20
CA ASN A 62 13.13 1.52 -4.52
C ASN A 62 12.49 0.43 -5.40
N GLY A 63 12.06 0.75 -6.62
CA GLY A 63 11.34 -0.15 -7.50
C GLY A 63 9.86 -0.30 -7.17
N TRP A 64 9.31 0.53 -6.28
CA TRP A 64 7.89 0.50 -5.96
C TRP A 64 7.06 0.96 -7.16
N SER A 65 5.97 0.27 -7.40
CA SER A 65 4.89 0.77 -8.26
C SER A 65 3.96 1.70 -7.47
N PRO A 66 3.10 2.47 -8.14
CA PRO A 66 2.03 3.22 -7.46
C PRO A 66 1.17 2.35 -6.54
N LEU A 67 0.95 1.06 -6.89
CA LEU A 67 0.21 0.13 -6.03
C LEU A 67 0.96 -0.19 -4.71
N HIS A 68 2.29 -0.30 -4.74
CA HIS A 68 3.07 -0.46 -3.51
C HIS A 68 2.88 0.75 -2.59
N GLN A 69 2.92 1.97 -3.15
CA GLN A 69 2.69 3.20 -2.38
C GLN A 69 1.29 3.24 -1.78
N ALA A 70 0.26 2.91 -2.58
CA ALA A 70 -1.12 2.85 -2.10
C ALA A 70 -1.29 1.85 -0.95
N CYS A 71 -0.70 0.66 -1.07
CA CYS A 71 -0.72 -0.37 -0.04
C CYS A 71 0.05 0.04 1.23
N PHE A 72 1.21 0.68 1.06
CA PHE A 72 2.00 1.20 2.19
C PHE A 72 1.26 2.28 2.98
N SER A 73 0.50 3.14 2.29
CA SER A 73 -0.24 4.26 2.89
C SER A 73 -1.69 3.93 3.26
N ASP A 74 -2.11 2.65 3.15
CA ASP A 74 -3.50 2.16 3.34
C ASP A 74 -4.55 2.95 2.53
N ARG A 75 -4.19 3.31 1.30
CA ARG A 75 -5.04 4.05 0.37
C ARG A 75 -5.78 3.09 -0.56
N VAL A 76 -6.78 2.40 -0.03
CA VAL A 76 -7.49 1.35 -0.76
C VAL A 76 -8.21 1.85 -2.02
N ASP A 77 -8.71 3.09 -2.01
CA ASP A 77 -9.43 3.65 -3.16
C ASP A 77 -8.49 3.86 -4.36
N PHE A 78 -7.28 4.37 -4.11
CA PHE A 78 -6.23 4.44 -5.14
C PHE A 78 -5.78 3.05 -5.59
N ALA A 79 -5.63 2.10 -4.67
CA ALA A 79 -5.27 0.72 -5.01
C ALA A 79 -6.31 0.07 -5.95
N LYS A 80 -7.60 0.22 -5.65
CA LYS A 80 -8.72 -0.26 -6.50
C LYS A 80 -8.63 0.32 -7.89
N LYS A 81 -8.49 1.63 -7.98
CA LYS A 81 -8.45 2.34 -9.25
C LYS A 81 -7.24 1.94 -10.10
N LEU A 82 -6.06 1.83 -9.48
CA LEU A 82 -4.85 1.36 -10.17
C LEU A 82 -5.02 -0.05 -10.74
N VAL A 83 -5.58 -0.98 -9.96
CA VAL A 83 -5.80 -2.36 -10.39
C VAL A 83 -6.83 -2.43 -11.51
N GLU A 84 -7.90 -1.63 -11.46
CA GLU A 84 -8.90 -1.52 -12.51
C GLU A 84 -8.31 -1.02 -13.83
N LEU A 85 -7.46 0.01 -13.78
CA LEU A 85 -6.80 0.60 -14.95
C LEU A 85 -5.83 -0.35 -15.66
N PHE A 86 -5.23 -1.29 -14.91
CA PHE A 86 -4.34 -2.30 -15.49
C PHE A 86 -5.05 -3.32 -16.37
N GLY A 87 -6.37 -3.45 -16.22
CA GLY A 87 -7.18 -4.41 -16.94
C GLY A 87 -6.95 -5.86 -16.49
N GLU A 88 -7.83 -6.75 -16.90
CA GLU A 88 -7.82 -8.14 -16.43
C GLU A 88 -6.59 -8.94 -16.87
N GLU A 89 -6.11 -8.70 -18.10
CA GLU A 89 -4.99 -9.45 -18.67
C GLU A 89 -3.67 -9.28 -17.91
N ASN A 90 -3.42 -8.09 -17.38
CA ASN A 90 -2.18 -7.76 -16.69
C ASN A 90 -2.33 -7.64 -15.17
N ARG A 91 -3.56 -7.71 -14.66
CA ARG A 91 -3.89 -7.53 -13.25
C ARG A 91 -3.07 -8.42 -12.33
N VAL A 92 -3.02 -9.73 -12.64
CA VAL A 92 -2.30 -10.71 -11.81
C VAL A 92 -0.81 -10.37 -11.71
N ALA A 93 -0.19 -9.99 -12.83
CA ALA A 93 1.21 -9.58 -12.83
C ALA A 93 1.42 -8.29 -12.03
N TYR A 94 0.49 -7.34 -12.10
CA TYR A 94 0.59 -6.06 -11.41
C TYR A 94 0.44 -6.17 -9.90
N ILE A 95 -0.57 -6.91 -9.42
CA ILE A 95 -0.81 -7.08 -7.97
C ILE A 95 0.26 -7.90 -7.26
N ASN A 96 0.99 -8.74 -8.00
CA ASN A 96 2.10 -9.55 -7.47
C ASN A 96 3.49 -9.03 -7.86
N ALA A 97 3.58 -7.87 -8.53
CA ALA A 97 4.85 -7.34 -8.99
C ALA A 97 5.78 -7.01 -7.82
N PRO A 98 7.01 -7.56 -7.78
CA PRO A 98 7.93 -7.26 -6.69
C PRO A 98 8.64 -5.91 -6.90
N CYS A 99 9.07 -5.29 -5.80
CA CYS A 99 10.02 -4.18 -5.79
C CYS A 99 11.47 -4.67 -5.87
N LYS A 100 12.46 -3.78 -5.65
CA LYS A 100 13.89 -4.17 -5.69
C LYS A 100 14.29 -5.12 -4.57
N ASP A 101 13.63 -5.07 -3.42
CA ASP A 101 13.88 -5.92 -2.27
C ASP A 101 13.06 -7.23 -2.33
N GLY A 102 12.31 -7.43 -3.41
CA GLY A 102 11.49 -8.62 -3.62
C GLY A 102 10.08 -8.53 -3.01
N ASP A 103 9.80 -7.47 -2.27
CA ASP A 103 8.48 -7.25 -1.66
C ASP A 103 7.40 -6.98 -2.69
N THR A 104 6.26 -7.63 -2.52
CA THR A 104 5.04 -7.33 -3.28
C THR A 104 4.19 -6.26 -2.58
N PRO A 105 3.17 -5.69 -3.23
CA PRO A 105 2.22 -4.79 -2.58
C PRO A 105 1.60 -5.38 -1.30
N LEU A 106 1.38 -6.71 -1.26
CA LEU A 106 0.85 -7.39 -0.08
C LEU A 106 1.84 -7.40 1.09
N HIS A 107 3.16 -7.50 0.87
CA HIS A 107 4.17 -7.38 1.92
C HIS A 107 4.09 -6.01 2.58
N TYR A 108 4.01 -4.93 1.79
CA TYR A 108 3.88 -3.57 2.32
C TYR A 108 2.57 -3.34 3.05
N ALA A 109 1.44 -3.81 2.50
CA ALA A 109 0.16 -3.74 3.19
C ALA A 109 0.21 -4.49 4.54
N ALA A 110 0.82 -5.67 4.55
CA ALA A 110 0.93 -6.51 5.75
C ALA A 110 1.83 -5.90 6.82
N CYS A 111 2.99 -5.36 6.46
CA CYS A 111 3.93 -4.76 7.40
C CYS A 111 3.45 -3.42 7.97
N GLN A 112 2.57 -2.70 7.28
CA GLN A 112 1.94 -1.47 7.77
C GLN A 112 0.63 -1.70 8.53
N ASP A 113 0.11 -2.94 8.58
CA ASP A 113 -1.22 -3.27 9.10
C ASP A 113 -2.34 -2.53 8.34
N ALA A 114 -2.12 -2.31 7.04
CA ALA A 114 -3.02 -1.64 6.11
C ALA A 114 -4.21 -2.55 5.78
N VAL A 115 -5.14 -2.62 6.73
CA VAL A 115 -6.22 -3.62 6.76
C VAL A 115 -7.07 -3.58 5.50
N LEU A 116 -7.43 -2.38 5.03
CA LEU A 116 -8.29 -2.21 3.86
C LEU A 116 -7.59 -2.66 2.57
N CYS A 117 -6.30 -2.36 2.44
CA CYS A 117 -5.51 -2.82 1.31
C CYS A 117 -5.24 -4.33 1.37
N VAL A 118 -5.01 -4.90 2.57
CA VAL A 118 -4.88 -6.36 2.73
C VAL A 118 -6.16 -7.07 2.31
N GLU A 119 -7.33 -6.66 2.82
CA GLU A 119 -8.61 -7.25 2.44
C GLU A 119 -8.83 -7.16 0.92
N PHE A 120 -8.62 -5.99 0.35
CA PHE A 120 -8.76 -5.77 -1.09
C PHE A 120 -7.85 -6.70 -1.91
N LEU A 121 -6.56 -6.81 -1.54
CA LEU A 121 -5.61 -7.66 -2.27
C LEU A 121 -5.94 -9.15 -2.11
N LEU A 122 -6.38 -9.59 -0.92
CA LEU A 122 -6.79 -10.98 -0.68
C LEU A 122 -8.02 -11.40 -1.49
N ASP A 123 -8.86 -10.45 -1.87
CA ASP A 123 -10.03 -10.69 -2.72
C ASP A 123 -9.70 -10.73 -4.22
N GLN A 124 -8.47 -10.36 -4.60
CA GLN A 124 -8.07 -10.41 -6.01
C GLN A 124 -7.80 -11.85 -6.44
N GLU A 125 -8.36 -12.22 -7.59
CA GLU A 125 -8.02 -13.48 -8.23
C GLU A 125 -6.57 -13.49 -8.69
N GLY A 126 -5.84 -14.57 -8.40
CA GLY A 126 -4.44 -14.72 -8.76
C GLY A 126 -3.45 -14.06 -7.80
N ILE A 127 -3.90 -13.56 -6.64
CA ILE A 127 -2.98 -13.10 -5.60
C ILE A 127 -2.11 -14.25 -5.07
N VAL A 128 -0.79 -14.03 -5.01
CA VAL A 128 0.18 -15.03 -4.53
C VAL A 128 0.55 -14.72 -3.08
N LEU A 129 0.11 -15.59 -2.16
CA LEU A 129 0.32 -15.41 -0.72
C LEU A 129 1.69 -15.95 -0.25
N GLU A 130 2.26 -16.90 -0.98
CA GLU A 130 3.50 -17.60 -0.65
C GLU A 130 4.75 -16.97 -1.33
N TRP A 131 4.58 -15.79 -1.92
CA TRP A 131 5.70 -15.06 -2.50
C TRP A 131 6.72 -14.70 -1.42
N LYS A 132 7.99 -14.97 -1.70
CA LYS A 132 9.10 -14.64 -0.80
C LYS A 132 9.88 -13.46 -1.34
N ASP A 133 10.17 -12.52 -0.47
CA ASP A 133 11.11 -11.44 -0.74
C ASP A 133 12.57 -11.93 -0.80
N LEU A 134 13.54 -11.02 -0.89
CA LEU A 134 14.96 -11.38 -0.93
C LEU A 134 15.50 -11.92 0.40
N ASP A 135 14.85 -11.64 1.52
CA ASP A 135 15.18 -12.18 2.85
C ASP A 135 14.54 -13.57 3.08
N GLY A 136 13.71 -14.02 2.14
CA GLY A 136 13.01 -15.30 2.18
C GLY A 136 11.72 -15.25 3.00
N GLU A 137 11.25 -14.06 3.37
CA GLU A 137 10.02 -13.83 4.14
C GLU A 137 8.81 -13.70 3.22
N THR A 138 7.67 -14.18 3.70
CA THR A 138 6.38 -14.01 3.03
C THR A 138 5.60 -12.86 3.65
N ALA A 139 4.55 -12.40 2.98
CA ALA A 139 3.70 -11.33 3.51
C ALA A 139 3.14 -11.62 4.90
N ILE A 140 2.89 -12.90 5.25
CA ILE A 140 2.42 -13.29 6.59
C ILE A 140 3.54 -13.25 7.64
N ASP A 141 4.80 -13.44 7.23
CA ASP A 141 5.94 -13.40 8.14
C ASP A 141 6.19 -11.97 8.63
N VAL A 142 6.14 -10.99 7.71
CA VAL A 142 6.32 -9.57 8.01
C VAL A 142 5.05 -8.89 8.54
N ALA A 143 3.90 -9.60 8.54
CA ALA A 143 2.61 -9.02 8.86
C ALA A 143 2.45 -8.60 10.32
N ARG A 144 1.89 -7.43 10.54
CA ARG A 144 1.40 -6.98 11.84
C ARG A 144 0.08 -7.70 12.21
N PRO A 145 -0.35 -7.64 13.48
CA PRO A 145 -1.35 -8.56 14.03
C PRO A 145 -2.67 -8.64 13.28
N LYS A 146 -3.23 -7.52 12.80
CA LYS A 146 -4.53 -7.53 12.11
C LYS A 146 -4.38 -8.09 10.69
N ALA A 147 -3.39 -7.61 9.95
CA ALA A 147 -3.05 -8.14 8.63
C ALA A 147 -2.72 -9.63 8.69
N LYS A 148 -1.93 -10.04 9.68
CA LYS A 148 -1.57 -11.45 9.90
C LYS A 148 -2.79 -12.34 10.07
N ARG A 149 -3.78 -11.89 10.84
CA ARG A 149 -5.03 -12.62 11.03
C ARG A 149 -5.78 -12.79 9.70
N LEU A 150 -5.93 -11.73 8.91
CA LEU A 150 -6.63 -11.77 7.64
C LEU A 150 -5.96 -12.72 6.63
N ILE A 151 -4.63 -12.62 6.50
CA ILE A 151 -3.86 -13.50 5.61
C ILE A 151 -3.99 -14.97 6.05
N LYS A 152 -3.92 -15.23 7.36
CA LYS A 152 -4.09 -16.57 7.91
C LYS A 152 -5.48 -17.14 7.63
N GLU A 153 -6.54 -16.37 7.86
CA GLU A 153 -7.91 -16.76 7.55
C GLU A 153 -8.08 -17.07 6.05
N ARG A 154 -7.43 -16.33 5.16
CA ARG A 154 -7.45 -16.59 3.72
C ARG A 154 -6.75 -17.90 3.36
N LEU A 155 -5.57 -18.14 3.93
CA LEU A 155 -4.83 -19.40 3.73
C LEU A 155 -5.63 -20.62 4.22
N GLU A 156 -6.30 -20.51 5.37
CA GLU A 156 -7.17 -21.57 5.91
C GLU A 156 -8.36 -21.86 4.98
N LYS A 157 -8.98 -20.82 4.42
CA LYS A 157 -10.08 -21.00 3.43
C LYS A 157 -9.59 -21.69 2.15
N ILE A 158 -8.39 -21.34 1.65
CA ILE A 158 -7.81 -21.99 0.47
C ILE A 158 -7.52 -23.47 0.76
N ALA A 159 -6.98 -23.79 1.93
CA ALA A 159 -6.70 -25.16 2.34
C ALA A 159 -7.97 -26.00 2.47
N ALA A 160 -9.04 -25.43 3.04
CA ALA A 160 -10.33 -26.08 3.17
C ALA A 160 -10.98 -26.39 1.80
N ASN A 161 -10.89 -25.47 0.84
CA ASN A 161 -11.43 -25.69 -0.50
C ASN A 161 -10.67 -26.77 -1.27
N LYS A 162 -9.33 -26.82 -1.16
CA LYS A 162 -8.53 -27.88 -1.80
C LYS A 162 -8.89 -29.27 -1.29
N SER A 163 -9.16 -29.45 -0.01
CA SER A 163 -9.56 -30.75 0.55
C SER A 163 -10.94 -31.19 0.08
N SER A 164 -11.84 -30.28 -0.24
CA SER A 164 -13.18 -30.57 -0.77
C SER A 164 -13.14 -31.05 -2.23
N ASP A 165 -12.25 -30.50 -3.04
CA ASP A 165 -12.09 -30.85 -4.45
C ASP A 165 -11.41 -32.24 -4.62
N GLU A 166 -10.46 -32.61 -3.74
CA GLU A 166 -9.82 -33.92 -3.73
C GLU A 166 -10.81 -35.04 -3.38
N VAL A 167 -11.74 -34.77 -2.47
CA VAL A 167 -12.77 -35.76 -2.09
C VAL A 167 -13.75 -35.99 -3.24
N MET A 168 -14.06 -34.99 -4.05
CA MET A 168 -14.99 -35.07 -5.17
C MET A 168 -14.40 -35.85 -6.37
N MET A 169 -13.08 -35.88 -6.54
CA MET A 169 -12.40 -36.63 -7.59
C MET A 169 -12.17 -38.11 -7.25
N MET A 170 -12.40 -38.55 -5.99
CA MET A 170 -12.24 -39.93 -5.55
C MET A 170 -13.54 -40.77 -5.57
N THR A 171 -14.67 -40.21 -6.05
CA THR A 171 -15.98 -40.84 -6.05
C THR A 171 -16.53 -41.18 -7.45
N ASP A 172 -15.66 -41.52 -8.41
CA ASP A 172 -16.06 -42.15 -9.70
C ASP A 172 -15.49 -43.55 -9.83
#